data_b61ecfbe87fe8d941fd802054254bfc7
#
_entry.id   b61ecfbe87fe8d941fd802054254bfc7
#
_cell.length_a   1.000
_cell.length_b   1.000
_cell.length_c   1.000
_cell.angle_alpha   90.00
_cell.angle_beta   90.00
_cell.angle_gamma   90.00
#
_symmetry.space_group_name_H-M   'P 1'
#
loop_
_entity.id
_entity.type
_entity.pdbx_description
1 polymer ?
#
loop_
_entity_poly.entity_id
_entity_poly.type
_entity_poly.pdbx_seq_one_letter_code
_entity_poly.pdbx_strand_id
1 'polypeptide(L)'
;IPLMGVLAISPHNPPAMVNRTPDVHTATSVIEMGSRFGLTGREIEVLTLYALGHTQARVSEELHLSPNTVHSHIKRIYEKTDLHSRQEILDYIAEYGSPHA
;
A
#
# COMPACT_ATOMS: atom_id res chain seq x y z
N ILE A 1 19.92 0.63 33.19
CA ILE A 1 19.54 0.58 32.79
C ILE A 1 18.91 0.38 32.29
N PRO A 2 18.72 0.40 32.49
CA PRO A 2 18.01 0.14 31.92
C PRO A 2 17.50 0.47 31.10
N LEU A 3 17.42 0.66 31.09
CA LEU A 3 16.85 0.92 30.27
C LEU A 3 16.87 0.58 29.35
N MET A 4 17.31 0.46 29.18
CA MET A 4 17.41 0.15 28.26
C MET A 4 17.00 -0.70 27.80
N GLY A 5 16.97 -1.09 28.14
CA GLY A 5 16.59 -2.00 27.60
C GLY A 5 15.55 -2.08 27.03
N VAL A 6 15.20 -1.69 27.21
CA VAL A 6 14.27 -1.74 26.71
C VAL A 6 14.15 -1.56 25.59
N LEU A 7 14.43 -1.25 25.37
CA LEU A 7 14.28 -1.07 24.29
C LEU A 7 14.34 -1.76 23.36
N ALA A 8 14.57 -1.90 23.40
CA ALA A 8 14.82 -2.53 22.36
C ALA A 8 13.96 -3.54 22.06
N ILE A 9 13.72 -3.69 22.57
CA ILE A 9 12.98 -4.47 22.32
C ILE A 9 12.22 -4.43 21.52
N SER A 10 12.07 -4.24 21.44
CA SER A 10 11.35 -4.27 20.74
C SER A 10 11.22 -4.16 19.77
N PRO A 11 11.30 -3.94 19.67
CA PRO A 11 10.86 -3.58 18.61
C PRO A 11 10.75 -4.34 17.50
N HIS A 12 11.02 -4.80 17.42
CA HIS A 12 10.95 -5.40 16.34
C HIS A 12 10.15 -6.32 16.06
N ASN A 13 9.89 -6.42 16.50
CA ASN A 13 9.20 -7.10 16.20
C ASN A 13 8.43 -7.45 15.79
N PRO A 14 8.17 -7.69 15.88
CA PRO A 14 7.40 -8.07 15.48
C PRO A 14 6.74 -8.08 14.71
N PRO A 15 6.68 -8.22 14.33
CA PRO A 15 6.13 -8.05 13.59
C PRO A 15 5.14 -8.36 13.08
N ALA A 16 5.05 -8.62 13.13
CA ALA A 16 4.33 -8.94 12.69
C ALA A 16 3.29 -8.63 12.64
N MET A 17 3.10 -8.43 12.88
CA MET A 17 2.24 -8.24 12.89
C MET A 17 1.66 -7.59 12.25
N VAL A 18 1.58 -7.46 12.07
CA VAL A 18 1.13 -7.00 11.63
C VAL A 18 0.63 -6.44 11.01
N ASN A 19 0.55 -6.22 10.81
CA ASN A 19 0.18 -5.55 10.24
C ASN A 19 -0.74 -5.35 9.33
N ARG A 20 -1.52 -4.69 9.26
CA ARG A 20 -2.56 -4.37 8.52
C ARG A 20 -2.62 -2.98 8.11
N THR A 21 -2.03 -2.06 8.76
CA THR A 21 -1.91 -0.68 8.33
C THR A 21 -0.65 -0.52 7.53
N PRO A 22 -0.68 0.28 6.45
CA PRO A 22 0.53 0.54 5.70
C PRO A 22 1.49 1.36 6.55
N ASP A 23 2.77 1.18 6.35
CA ASP A 23 3.73 2.04 7.01
C ASP A 23 3.68 3.43 6.34
N VAL A 24 4.35 4.38 6.94
CA VAL A 24 4.33 5.75 6.46
C VAL A 24 4.89 5.85 5.06
N HIS A 25 5.91 5.06 4.77
CA HIS A 25 6.54 5.06 3.46
C HIS A 25 5.55 4.65 2.37
N THR A 26 4.87 3.52 2.58
CA THR A 26 3.91 3.03 1.60
C THR A 26 2.74 4.00 1.45
N ALA A 27 2.21 4.49 2.55
CA ALA A 27 1.08 5.40 2.50
C ALA A 27 1.43 6.67 1.75
N THR A 28 2.60 7.24 2.03
CA THR A 28 3.04 8.46 1.37
C THR A 28 3.24 8.24 -0.11
N SER A 29 3.86 7.12 -0.47
CA SER A 29 4.13 6.82 -1.88
C SER A 29 2.84 6.65 -2.67
N VAL A 30 1.85 5.98 -2.07
CA VAL A 30 0.58 5.78 -2.76
C VAL A 30 -0.13 7.11 -2.96
N ILE A 31 -0.09 7.99 -1.96
CA ILE A 31 -0.72 9.30 -2.10
C ILE A 31 -0.04 10.10 -3.21
N GLU A 32 1.28 10.03 -3.29
CA GLU A 32 1.99 10.74 -4.34
C GLU A 32 1.68 10.16 -5.71
N MET A 33 1.57 8.85 -5.81
CA MET A 33 1.12 8.22 -7.04
C MET A 33 -0.26 8.72 -7.42
N GLY A 34 -1.14 8.81 -6.45
CA GLY A 34 -2.50 9.29 -6.70
C GLY A 34 -2.50 10.68 -7.29
N SER A 35 -1.68 11.56 -6.74
CA SER A 35 -1.57 12.92 -7.22
C SER A 35 -0.96 12.94 -8.62
N ARG A 36 0.08 12.17 -8.82
CA ARG A 36 0.82 12.18 -10.08
C ARG A 36 -0.01 11.63 -11.24
N PHE A 37 -0.77 10.58 -11.00
CA PHE A 37 -1.49 9.89 -12.06
C PHE A 37 -2.99 10.17 -12.07
N GLY A 38 -3.45 11.05 -11.19
CA GLY A 38 -4.87 11.41 -11.17
C GLY A 38 -5.77 10.33 -10.65
N LEU A 39 -5.33 9.57 -9.67
CA LEU A 39 -6.17 8.53 -9.07
C LEU A 39 -7.22 9.16 -8.18
N THR A 40 -8.41 8.56 -8.17
CA THR A 40 -9.46 9.00 -7.27
C THR A 40 -9.16 8.53 -5.85
N GLY A 41 -9.86 9.09 -4.87
CA GLY A 41 -9.69 8.66 -3.48
C GLY A 41 -9.94 7.19 -3.30
N ARG A 42 -10.96 6.65 -3.94
CA ARG A 42 -11.26 5.23 -3.82
C ARG A 42 -10.17 4.38 -4.49
N GLU A 43 -9.66 4.85 -5.62
CA GLU A 43 -8.55 4.14 -6.27
C GLU A 43 -7.32 4.13 -5.37
N ILE A 44 -7.06 5.22 -4.67
CA ILE A 44 -5.95 5.27 -3.73
C ILE A 44 -6.14 4.27 -2.60
N GLU A 45 -7.36 4.15 -2.07
CA GLU A 45 -7.64 3.17 -1.02
C GLU A 45 -7.40 1.75 -1.53
N VAL A 46 -7.89 1.45 -2.72
CA VAL A 46 -7.70 0.14 -3.32
C VAL A 46 -6.22 -0.12 -3.53
N LEU A 47 -5.51 0.85 -4.06
CA LEU A 47 -4.09 0.70 -4.34
C LEU A 47 -3.29 0.45 -3.06
N THR A 48 -3.64 1.13 -1.99
CA THR A 48 -2.94 0.96 -0.71
C THR A 48 -3.04 -0.49 -0.24
N LEU A 49 -4.25 -1.04 -0.23
CA LEU A 49 -4.43 -2.43 0.21
C LEU A 49 -3.79 -3.40 -0.75
N TYR A 50 -3.90 -3.13 -2.03
CA TYR A 50 -3.30 -3.97 -3.05
C TYR A 50 -1.77 -4.02 -2.90
N ALA A 51 -1.17 -2.87 -2.61
CA ALA A 51 0.27 -2.78 -2.42
C ALA A 51 0.72 -3.52 -1.16
N LEU A 52 -0.15 -3.62 -0.16
CA LEU A 52 0.15 -4.38 1.05
C LEU A 52 0.07 -5.89 0.84
N GLY A 53 -0.33 -6.32 -0.34
CA GLY A 53 -0.39 -7.73 -0.64
C GLY A 53 -1.76 -8.35 -0.52
N HIS A 54 -2.80 -7.56 -0.29
CA HIS A 54 -4.15 -8.10 -0.20
C HIS A 54 -4.62 -8.58 -1.57
N THR A 55 -5.36 -9.69 -1.55
CA THR A 55 -6.03 -10.15 -2.77
C THR A 55 -7.20 -9.24 -3.09
N GLN A 56 -7.70 -9.33 -4.31
CA GLN A 56 -8.88 -8.55 -4.68
C GLN A 56 -10.07 -8.88 -3.78
N ALA A 57 -10.22 -10.15 -3.42
CA ALA A 57 -11.30 -10.56 -2.54
C ALA A 57 -11.16 -9.88 -1.18
N ARG A 58 -9.94 -9.82 -0.65
CA ARG A 58 -9.71 -9.18 0.63
C ARG A 58 -9.96 -7.69 0.57
N VAL A 59 -9.55 -7.04 -0.52
CA VAL A 59 -9.83 -5.62 -0.71
C VAL A 59 -11.32 -5.38 -0.74
N SER A 60 -12.05 -6.24 -1.43
CA SER A 60 -13.50 -6.17 -1.50
C SER A 60 -14.11 -6.20 -0.10
N GLU A 61 -13.64 -7.10 0.74
CA GLU A 61 -14.14 -7.20 2.11
C GLU A 61 -13.79 -5.98 2.94
N GLU A 62 -12.55 -5.54 2.83
CA GLU A 62 -12.08 -4.43 3.66
C GLU A 62 -12.79 -3.13 3.33
N LEU A 63 -13.07 -2.90 2.07
CA LEU A 63 -13.66 -1.64 1.64
C LEU A 63 -15.16 -1.72 1.43
N HIS A 64 -15.75 -2.89 1.68
CA HIS A 64 -17.20 -3.12 1.51
C HIS A 64 -17.63 -2.79 0.08
N LEU A 65 -16.82 -3.23 -0.88
CA LEU A 65 -17.11 -3.07 -2.30
C LEU A 65 -17.34 -4.43 -2.91
N SER A 66 -18.06 -4.48 -4.03
CA SER A 66 -18.21 -5.74 -4.74
C SER A 66 -16.88 -6.10 -5.41
N PRO A 67 -16.64 -7.40 -5.63
CA PRO A 67 -15.42 -7.80 -6.34
C PRO A 67 -15.30 -7.19 -7.73
N ASN A 68 -16.41 -7.01 -8.43
CA ASN A 68 -16.37 -6.37 -9.74
C ASN A 68 -15.92 -4.92 -9.65
N THR A 69 -16.37 -4.23 -8.61
CA THR A 69 -16.00 -2.84 -8.41
C THR A 69 -14.49 -2.74 -8.10
N VAL A 70 -13.99 -3.64 -7.26
CA VAL A 70 -12.57 -3.67 -6.96
C VAL A 70 -11.77 -3.92 -8.22
N HIS A 71 -12.21 -4.90 -9.02
CA HIS A 71 -11.53 -5.21 -10.27
C HIS A 71 -11.49 -4.00 -11.21
N SER A 72 -12.60 -3.27 -11.28
CA SER A 72 -12.66 -2.07 -12.12
C SER A 72 -11.70 -1.00 -11.63
N HIS A 73 -11.62 -0.82 -10.32
CA HIS A 73 -10.68 0.17 -9.77
C HIS A 73 -9.24 -0.22 -10.08
N ILE A 74 -8.91 -1.50 -9.94
CA ILE A 74 -7.56 -1.97 -10.22
C ILE A 74 -7.23 -1.78 -11.69
N LYS A 75 -8.19 -2.09 -12.55
CA LYS A 75 -7.97 -1.89 -13.98
C LYS A 75 -7.68 -0.44 -14.30
N ARG A 76 -8.44 0.49 -13.69
CA ARG A 76 -8.21 1.91 -13.92
C ARG A 76 -6.86 2.38 -13.37
N ILE A 77 -6.44 1.81 -12.25
CA ILE A 77 -5.13 2.14 -11.71
C ILE A 77 -4.05 1.77 -12.71
N TYR A 78 -4.12 0.57 -13.27
CA TYR A 78 -3.16 0.16 -14.28
C TYR A 78 -3.20 1.07 -15.51
N GLU A 79 -4.39 1.43 -15.95
CA GLU A 79 -4.52 2.31 -17.11
C GLU A 79 -3.94 3.69 -16.86
N LYS A 80 -4.19 4.24 -15.68
CA LYS A 80 -3.74 5.58 -15.37
C LYS A 80 -2.24 5.65 -15.11
N THR A 81 -1.68 4.60 -14.53
CA THR A 81 -0.26 4.58 -14.19
C THR A 81 0.60 4.01 -15.31
N ASP A 82 -0.02 3.34 -16.26
CA ASP A 82 0.68 2.63 -17.34
C ASP A 82 1.62 1.57 -16.81
N LEU A 83 1.28 1.00 -15.66
CA LEU A 83 1.98 -0.15 -15.10
C LEU A 83 1.19 -1.40 -15.47
N HIS A 84 1.86 -2.55 -15.50
CA HIS A 84 1.25 -3.73 -16.08
C HIS A 84 1.22 -4.94 -15.16
N SER A 85 1.76 -4.82 -13.97
CA SER A 85 1.73 -5.92 -13.01
C SER A 85 1.81 -5.37 -11.60
N ARG A 86 1.40 -6.22 -10.66
CA ARG A 86 1.51 -5.86 -9.26
C ARG A 86 2.95 -5.57 -8.88
N GLN A 87 3.88 -6.37 -9.42
CA GLN A 87 5.29 -6.17 -9.10
C GLN A 87 5.77 -4.80 -9.57
N GLU A 88 5.31 -4.36 -10.74
CA GLU A 88 5.68 -3.03 -11.22
C GLU A 88 5.15 -1.95 -10.29
N ILE A 89 3.95 -2.13 -9.76
CA ILE A 89 3.40 -1.20 -8.80
C ILE A 89 4.25 -1.16 -7.53
N LEU A 90 4.61 -2.32 -7.03
CA LEU A 90 5.43 -2.40 -5.83
C LEU A 90 6.81 -1.78 -6.04
N ASP A 91 7.40 -2.02 -7.21
CA ASP A 91 8.68 -1.43 -7.55
C ASP A 91 8.60 0.08 -7.63
N TYR A 92 7.52 0.59 -8.22
CA TYR A 92 7.32 2.03 -8.31
C TYR A 92 7.22 2.64 -6.92
N ILE A 93 6.44 2.02 -6.05
CA ILE A 93 6.27 2.51 -4.69
C ILE A 93 7.61 2.51 -3.95
N ALA A 94 8.36 1.44 -4.08
CA ALA A 94 9.65 1.35 -3.42
C ALA A 94 10.60 2.44 -3.89
N GLU A 95 10.59 2.72 -5.17
CA GLU A 95 11.50 3.69 -5.76
C GLU A 95 11.14 5.11 -5.38
N TYR A 96 9.87 5.46 -5.48
CA TYR A 96 9.46 6.83 -5.22
C TYR A 96 9.33 7.14 -3.75
N GLY A 97 9.03 6.16 -2.95
CA GLY A 97 8.90 6.39 -1.53
C GLY A 97 10.21 6.38 -0.80
N SER A 98 11.31 6.09 -1.47
CA SER A 98 12.59 5.95 -0.84
C SER A 98 13.03 7.28 -0.26
N PRO A 99 13.22 7.32 1.03
CA PRO A 99 13.56 8.59 1.64
C PRO A 99 14.91 9.08 1.25
N HIS A 100 15.52 8.39 0.93
CA HIS A 100 16.68 8.94 0.56
C HIS A 100 16.79 9.17 -0.50
N ALA A 101 16.39 9.18 -0.46
CA ALA A 101 16.47 9.41 -1.55
C ALA A 101 17.34 9.94 -1.71
#